data_63957e8ea357d34de815e3b0d9445abe
#
_entry.id   63957e8ea357d34de815e3b0d9445abe
#
_cell.length_a   1.000
_cell.length_b   1.000
_cell.length_c   1.000
_cell.angle_alpha   90.00
_cell.angle_beta   90.00
_cell.angle_gamma   90.00
#
_symmetry.space_group_name_H-M   'P 1'
#
loop_
_entity.id
_entity.type
_entity.pdbx_description
1 polymer ?
#
loop_
_entity_poly.entity_id
_entity_poly.type
_entity_poly.pdbx_seq_one_letter_code
_entity_poly.pdbx_strand_id
1 'polypeptide(L)'
;MTESDTAAAAPEAPAVVTATALSGVVPWLERRQVALYLLALIAGGVLGLGVPAVAEPAEAAINPVLVLLLYATFLAVPVRRIVDAVRDRRFLATIGALNFLLVPLVVWLLTRPIADDRALLVGVLFVLLAPCIDYVIVFTGLGGGASDRLLAATPVLMLAQMVALPLYLWLFVGADVVESVEPGPFLEAFLLLILLPLTAAAVTQWVASGSGRPARAATAVDSVFSAAMVPLMMATLAVVVASQIHGVASRWDTLAKVVPVYLAFAVVMTLIGALVGRLARQDAAARRATVFTGVTRNSLVVLPLVLALPDDYQLAPLVVVTQTLVELLVMVALVRLVPRMVR
;
A
#
# COMPACT_ATOMS: atom_id res chain seq x y z
N MET A 1 -5.96 -46.24 57.62
CA MET A 1 -6.93 -45.85 56.59
C MET A 1 -6.39 -44.52 56.05
N THR A 2 -5.63 -44.61 54.97
CA THR A 2 -4.95 -43.54 54.31
C THR A 2 -5.66 -43.29 52.98
N GLU A 3 -6.37 -42.19 52.90
CA GLU A 3 -7.00 -41.73 51.68
C GLU A 3 -5.95 -40.94 50.86
N SER A 4 -5.58 -41.48 49.71
CA SER A 4 -4.69 -40.86 48.75
C SER A 4 -5.50 -39.92 47.87
N ASP A 5 -5.27 -38.61 48.03
CA ASP A 5 -5.80 -37.56 47.20
C ASP A 5 -5.00 -37.48 45.91
N THR A 6 -5.57 -37.99 44.82
CA THR A 6 -5.01 -37.92 43.49
C THR A 6 -5.57 -36.64 42.85
N ALA A 7 -4.83 -35.53 42.96
CA ALA A 7 -5.15 -34.30 42.23
C ALA A 7 -4.88 -34.53 40.74
N ALA A 8 -5.96 -34.63 39.96
CA ALA A 8 -5.91 -34.66 38.49
C ALA A 8 -5.40 -33.33 37.97
N ALA A 9 -4.25 -33.34 37.31
CA ALA A 9 -3.72 -32.20 36.57
C ALA A 9 -4.68 -31.78 35.46
N ALA A 10 -5.16 -30.55 35.53
CA ALA A 10 -5.95 -29.95 34.43
C ALA A 10 -5.07 -29.79 33.18
N PRO A 11 -5.60 -30.03 31.97
CA PRO A 11 -4.85 -29.86 30.75
C PRO A 11 -4.50 -28.36 30.54
N GLU A 12 -3.21 -28.08 30.44
CA GLU A 12 -2.72 -26.73 30.08
C GLU A 12 -3.30 -26.27 28.74
N ALA A 13 -3.90 -25.12 28.74
CA ALA A 13 -4.58 -24.54 27.59
C ALA A 13 -3.60 -24.20 26.43
N PRO A 14 -3.93 -24.50 25.17
CA PRO A 14 -3.06 -24.29 24.00
C PRO A 14 -2.73 -22.82 23.67
N ALA A 15 -3.25 -21.86 24.42
CA ALA A 15 -3.09 -20.42 24.16
C ALA A 15 -1.70 -19.86 24.58
N VAL A 16 -0.97 -20.49 25.47
CA VAL A 16 0.32 -19.99 25.98
C VAL A 16 1.47 -20.33 25.02
N VAL A 17 1.39 -21.43 24.30
CA VAL A 17 2.44 -21.87 23.36
C VAL A 17 2.49 -21.00 22.10
N THR A 18 1.34 -20.47 21.65
CA THR A 18 1.25 -19.59 20.47
C THR A 18 1.83 -18.20 20.73
N ALA A 19 1.69 -17.64 21.90
CA ALA A 19 2.20 -16.30 22.21
C ALA A 19 3.74 -16.24 22.27
N THR A 20 4.37 -17.30 22.76
CA THR A 20 5.85 -17.38 22.91
C THR A 20 6.54 -17.67 21.56
N ALA A 21 5.92 -18.42 20.67
CA ALA A 21 6.46 -18.68 19.32
C ALA A 21 6.40 -17.44 18.42
N LEU A 22 5.37 -16.60 18.56
CA LEU A 22 5.20 -15.37 17.78
C LEU A 22 6.18 -14.26 18.21
N SER A 23 6.64 -14.26 19.46
CA SER A 23 7.52 -13.20 19.99
C SER A 23 8.90 -13.10 19.32
N GLY A 24 9.37 -14.17 18.68
CA GLY A 24 10.65 -14.18 17.94
C GLY A 24 10.48 -14.01 16.42
N VAL A 25 9.35 -14.52 15.87
CA VAL A 25 9.12 -14.55 14.42
C VAL A 25 8.74 -13.18 13.88
N VAL A 26 7.86 -12.45 14.55
CA VAL A 26 7.39 -11.13 14.11
C VAL A 26 8.55 -10.12 13.97
N PRO A 27 9.41 -9.90 14.98
CA PRO A 27 10.56 -9.01 14.84
C PRO A 27 11.56 -9.45 13.76
N TRP A 28 11.69 -10.76 13.52
CA TRP A 28 12.52 -11.27 12.44
C TRP A 28 11.93 -10.94 11.07
N LEU A 29 10.61 -11.14 10.85
CA LEU A 29 9.90 -10.76 9.64
C LEU A 29 10.01 -9.27 9.36
N GLU A 30 9.78 -8.44 10.36
CA GLU A 30 9.87 -6.97 10.25
C GLU A 30 11.29 -6.51 9.89
N ARG A 31 12.33 -7.11 10.47
CA ARG A 31 13.72 -6.76 10.13
C ARG A 31 14.10 -7.14 8.71
N ARG A 32 13.47 -8.16 8.13
CA ARG A 32 13.78 -8.69 6.80
C ARG A 32 12.69 -8.41 5.76
N GLN A 33 11.69 -7.61 6.11
CA GLN A 33 10.50 -7.38 5.28
C GLN A 33 10.83 -6.96 3.84
N VAL A 34 11.82 -6.10 3.60
CA VAL A 34 12.22 -5.72 2.23
C VAL A 34 12.72 -6.93 1.43
N ALA A 35 13.56 -7.77 2.02
CA ALA A 35 14.05 -8.97 1.35
C ALA A 35 12.91 -9.97 1.10
N LEU A 36 11.98 -10.09 2.06
CA LEU A 36 10.79 -10.94 1.94
C LEU A 36 9.84 -10.44 0.86
N TYR A 37 9.65 -9.12 0.72
CA TYR A 37 8.83 -8.55 -0.36
C TYR A 37 9.46 -8.80 -1.73
N LEU A 38 10.78 -8.61 -1.87
CA LEU A 38 11.48 -8.96 -3.11
C LEU A 38 11.41 -10.45 -3.42
N LEU A 39 11.53 -11.31 -2.39
CA LEU A 39 11.35 -12.75 -2.55
C LEU A 39 9.93 -13.11 -3.00
N ALA A 40 8.92 -12.46 -2.45
CA ALA A 40 7.53 -12.66 -2.83
C ALA A 40 7.28 -12.26 -4.30
N LEU A 41 7.86 -11.13 -4.76
CA LEU A 41 7.80 -10.72 -6.16
C LEU A 41 8.47 -11.74 -7.09
N ILE A 42 9.67 -12.22 -6.72
CA ILE A 42 10.40 -13.22 -7.50
C ILE A 42 9.60 -14.54 -7.55
N ALA A 43 9.08 -14.99 -6.40
CA ALA A 43 8.28 -16.20 -6.32
C ALA A 43 6.98 -16.09 -7.15
N GLY A 44 6.27 -14.96 -7.05
CA GLY A 44 5.09 -14.67 -7.86
C GLY A 44 5.42 -14.65 -9.36
N GLY A 45 6.55 -13.99 -9.73
CA GLY A 45 7.03 -13.95 -11.11
C GLY A 45 7.38 -15.33 -11.68
N VAL A 46 8.12 -16.14 -10.91
CA VAL A 46 8.49 -17.51 -11.33
C VAL A 46 7.25 -18.39 -11.46
N LEU A 47 6.32 -18.32 -10.51
CA LEU A 47 5.07 -19.09 -10.56
C LEU A 47 4.20 -18.64 -11.75
N GLY A 48 3.99 -17.35 -11.94
CA GLY A 48 3.13 -16.83 -13.01
C GLY A 48 3.71 -17.09 -14.43
N LEU A 49 5.03 -17.04 -14.60
CA LEU A 49 5.67 -17.37 -15.88
C LEU A 49 5.79 -18.86 -16.11
N GLY A 50 6.09 -19.64 -15.04
CA GLY A 50 6.33 -21.08 -15.15
C GLY A 50 5.06 -21.92 -15.22
N VAL A 51 3.96 -21.45 -14.64
CA VAL A 51 2.68 -22.17 -14.55
C VAL A 51 1.53 -21.22 -14.92
N PRO A 52 1.24 -21.01 -16.21
CA PRO A 52 0.19 -20.06 -16.64
C PRO A 52 -1.20 -20.32 -16.03
N ALA A 53 -1.50 -21.58 -15.68
CA ALA A 53 -2.75 -21.95 -15.01
C ALA A 53 -2.93 -21.34 -13.61
N VAL A 54 -1.88 -20.76 -13.02
CA VAL A 54 -1.95 -20.06 -11.71
C VAL A 54 -2.51 -18.64 -11.88
N ALA A 55 -2.48 -18.07 -13.07
CA ALA A 55 -2.88 -16.67 -13.29
C ALA A 55 -4.33 -16.40 -12.86
N GLU A 56 -5.28 -17.22 -13.32
CA GLU A 56 -6.71 -17.05 -13.01
C GLU A 56 -7.03 -17.21 -11.51
N PRO A 57 -6.62 -18.31 -10.81
CA PRO A 57 -6.83 -18.39 -9.36
C PRO A 57 -6.07 -17.31 -8.57
N ALA A 58 -4.91 -16.86 -9.03
CA ALA A 58 -4.19 -15.75 -8.42
C ALA A 58 -4.97 -14.44 -8.57
N GLU A 59 -5.52 -14.16 -9.75
CA GLU A 59 -6.36 -12.98 -9.99
C GLU A 59 -7.60 -12.97 -9.08
N ALA A 60 -8.30 -14.09 -8.96
CA ALA A 60 -9.42 -14.25 -8.05
C ALA A 60 -9.03 -14.05 -6.56
N ALA A 61 -7.79 -14.34 -6.19
CA ALA A 61 -7.27 -14.15 -4.84
C ALA A 61 -6.84 -12.70 -4.54
N ILE A 62 -6.70 -11.81 -5.53
CA ILE A 62 -6.27 -10.41 -5.31
C ILE A 62 -7.18 -9.71 -4.31
N ASN A 63 -8.47 -9.65 -4.57
CA ASN A 63 -9.43 -8.92 -3.75
C ASN A 63 -9.51 -9.45 -2.30
N PRO A 64 -9.66 -10.76 -2.04
CA PRO A 64 -9.66 -11.29 -0.68
C PRO A 64 -8.39 -10.96 0.11
N VAL A 65 -7.21 -11.12 -0.51
CA VAL A 65 -5.94 -10.86 0.17
C VAL A 65 -5.75 -9.37 0.43
N LEU A 66 -6.16 -8.50 -0.51
CA LEU A 66 -6.14 -7.05 -0.34
C LEU A 66 -7.08 -6.58 0.79
N VAL A 67 -8.30 -7.13 0.88
CA VAL A 67 -9.21 -6.81 1.99
C VAL A 67 -8.57 -7.12 3.34
N LEU A 68 -7.92 -8.29 3.47
CA LEU A 68 -7.23 -8.68 4.70
C LEU A 68 -6.03 -7.77 4.99
N LEU A 69 -5.24 -7.43 3.96
CA LEU A 69 -4.11 -6.51 4.10
C LEU A 69 -4.57 -5.11 4.52
N LEU A 70 -5.61 -4.57 3.87
CA LEU A 70 -6.14 -3.25 4.20
C LEU A 70 -6.78 -3.23 5.59
N TYR A 71 -7.46 -4.30 5.98
CA TYR A 71 -7.95 -4.44 7.35
C TYR A 71 -6.80 -4.42 8.38
N ALA A 72 -5.72 -5.18 8.14
CA ALA A 72 -4.53 -5.16 8.99
C ALA A 72 -3.88 -3.77 9.05
N THR A 73 -3.77 -3.10 7.90
CA THR A 73 -3.22 -1.74 7.79
C THR A 73 -4.05 -0.73 8.59
N PHE A 74 -5.38 -0.79 8.49
CA PHE A 74 -6.27 0.11 9.24
C PHE A 74 -6.29 -0.18 10.74
N LEU A 75 -6.16 -1.46 11.15
CA LEU A 75 -5.99 -1.82 12.55
C LEU A 75 -4.70 -1.22 13.14
N ALA A 76 -3.61 -1.21 12.38
CA ALA A 76 -2.34 -0.64 12.80
C ALA A 76 -2.39 0.88 13.04
N VAL A 77 -3.44 1.57 12.55
CA VAL A 77 -3.64 3.02 12.72
C VAL A 77 -4.68 3.30 13.80
N PRO A 78 -4.29 3.56 15.06
CA PRO A 78 -5.26 3.91 16.10
C PRO A 78 -6.00 5.20 15.75
N VAL A 79 -7.33 5.21 15.87
CA VAL A 79 -8.20 6.38 15.58
C VAL A 79 -7.72 7.63 16.34
N ARG A 80 -7.16 7.47 17.53
CA ARG A 80 -6.58 8.58 18.31
C ARG A 80 -5.43 9.28 17.60
N ARG A 81 -4.61 8.55 16.83
CA ARG A 81 -3.49 9.14 16.07
C ARG A 81 -3.95 9.99 14.89
N ILE A 82 -5.15 9.77 14.36
CA ILE A 82 -5.76 10.66 13.34
C ILE A 82 -5.90 12.08 13.91
N VAL A 83 -6.35 12.20 15.17
CA VAL A 83 -6.47 13.49 15.85
C VAL A 83 -5.10 14.15 16.03
N ASP A 84 -4.07 13.37 16.33
CA ASP A 84 -2.70 13.89 16.50
C ASP A 84 -2.08 14.30 15.15
N ALA A 85 -2.37 13.59 14.06
CA ALA A 85 -1.94 13.99 12.71
C ALA A 85 -2.56 15.31 12.28
N VAL A 86 -3.84 15.53 12.58
CA VAL A 86 -4.54 16.80 12.30
C VAL A 86 -3.93 17.96 13.11
N ARG A 87 -3.32 17.69 14.26
CA ARG A 87 -2.60 18.67 15.07
C ARG A 87 -1.25 19.08 14.45
N ASP A 88 -0.53 18.16 13.80
CA ASP A 88 0.68 18.48 13.02
C ASP A 88 0.33 19.06 11.64
N ARG A 89 -0.38 20.20 11.68
CA ARG A 89 -0.89 20.88 10.48
C ARG A 89 0.20 21.18 9.46
N ARG A 90 1.42 21.43 9.92
CA ARG A 90 2.55 21.76 9.05
C ARG A 90 2.99 20.56 8.24
N PHE A 91 3.17 19.41 8.89
CA PHE A 91 3.53 18.17 8.21
C PHE A 91 2.42 17.76 7.25
N LEU A 92 1.17 17.72 7.73
CA LEU A 92 0.01 17.32 6.94
C LEU A 92 -0.20 18.24 5.71
N ALA A 93 -0.11 19.56 5.88
CA ALA A 93 -0.21 20.51 4.76
C ALA A 93 0.93 20.33 3.75
N THR A 94 2.16 20.05 4.23
CA THR A 94 3.31 19.83 3.35
C THR A 94 3.14 18.58 2.50
N ILE A 95 2.80 17.43 3.11
CA ILE A 95 2.59 16.19 2.35
C ILE A 95 1.31 16.23 1.51
N GLY A 96 0.28 16.93 1.97
CA GLY A 96 -0.93 17.19 1.19
C GLY A 96 -0.65 18.02 -0.05
N ALA A 97 0.04 19.15 0.07
CA ALA A 97 0.45 19.97 -1.07
C ALA A 97 1.38 19.19 -2.03
N LEU A 98 2.31 18.40 -1.49
CA LEU A 98 3.18 17.57 -2.30
C LEU A 98 2.37 16.56 -3.13
N ASN A 99 1.50 15.78 -2.49
CA ASN A 99 0.79 14.67 -3.13
C ASN A 99 -0.39 15.13 -4.01
N PHE A 100 -1.06 16.23 -3.64
CA PHE A 100 -2.28 16.67 -4.34
C PHE A 100 -2.12 17.94 -5.18
N LEU A 101 -0.95 18.61 -5.19
CA LEU A 101 -0.69 19.73 -6.09
C LEU A 101 0.56 19.49 -6.95
N LEU A 102 1.69 19.14 -6.34
CA LEU A 102 2.95 19.01 -7.07
C LEU A 102 3.03 17.68 -7.84
N VAL A 103 2.60 16.56 -7.24
CA VAL A 103 2.57 15.27 -7.94
C VAL A 103 1.72 15.33 -9.20
N PRO A 104 0.46 15.81 -9.20
CA PRO A 104 -0.32 15.90 -10.43
C PRO A 104 0.34 16.74 -11.52
N LEU A 105 0.98 17.84 -11.15
CA LEU A 105 1.74 18.67 -12.09
C LEU A 105 2.91 17.92 -12.72
N VAL A 106 3.69 17.21 -11.90
CA VAL A 106 4.81 16.38 -12.37
C VAL A 106 4.32 15.24 -13.26
N VAL A 107 3.25 14.57 -12.84
CA VAL A 107 2.63 13.49 -13.63
C VAL A 107 2.14 14.00 -14.97
N TRP A 108 1.47 15.15 -14.99
CA TRP A 108 1.03 15.78 -16.23
C TRP A 108 2.19 16.05 -17.19
N LEU A 109 3.32 16.55 -16.69
CA LEU A 109 4.51 16.82 -17.51
C LEU A 109 5.15 15.53 -18.04
N LEU A 110 5.32 14.52 -17.17
CA LEU A 110 5.99 13.29 -17.50
C LEU A 110 5.19 12.34 -18.39
N THR A 111 3.87 12.48 -18.43
CA THR A 111 2.99 11.65 -19.26
C THR A 111 2.81 12.18 -20.67
N ARG A 112 3.34 13.36 -21.03
CA ARG A 112 3.26 13.91 -22.39
C ARG A 112 3.75 12.94 -23.48
N PRO A 113 4.89 12.23 -23.32
CA PRO A 113 5.38 11.32 -24.33
C PRO A 113 4.51 10.09 -24.59
N ILE A 114 3.59 9.76 -23.69
CA ILE A 114 2.67 8.60 -23.80
C ILE A 114 1.21 9.02 -23.94
N ALA A 115 0.92 10.32 -24.12
CA ALA A 115 -0.42 10.86 -24.12
C ALA A 115 -1.31 10.32 -25.29
N ASP A 116 -0.69 9.87 -26.38
CA ASP A 116 -1.38 9.32 -27.55
C ASP A 116 -1.91 7.89 -27.29
N ASP A 117 -1.35 7.17 -26.32
CA ASP A 117 -1.79 5.83 -25.93
C ASP A 117 -2.67 5.93 -24.66
N ARG A 118 -3.98 5.99 -24.88
CA ARG A 118 -4.97 6.18 -23.80
C ARG A 118 -4.90 5.09 -22.73
N ALA A 119 -4.66 3.83 -23.10
CA ALA A 119 -4.62 2.73 -22.14
C ALA A 119 -3.38 2.81 -21.23
N LEU A 120 -2.22 3.15 -21.80
CA LEU A 120 -1.01 3.43 -21.02
C LEU A 120 -1.19 4.66 -20.13
N LEU A 121 -1.72 5.75 -20.69
CA LEU A 121 -1.94 6.99 -19.97
C LEU A 121 -2.83 6.78 -18.74
N VAL A 122 -3.99 6.14 -18.93
CA VAL A 122 -4.95 5.87 -17.85
C VAL A 122 -4.31 5.03 -16.74
N GLY A 123 -3.61 3.94 -17.08
CA GLY A 123 -2.91 3.12 -16.11
C GLY A 123 -1.85 3.90 -15.30
N VAL A 124 -1.06 4.74 -15.98
CA VAL A 124 -0.04 5.60 -15.33
C VAL A 124 -0.70 6.65 -14.44
N LEU A 125 -1.79 7.27 -14.86
CA LEU A 125 -2.52 8.25 -14.07
C LEU A 125 -3.13 7.64 -12.81
N PHE A 126 -3.78 6.47 -12.93
CA PHE A 126 -4.33 5.78 -11.77
C PHE A 126 -3.28 5.52 -10.70
N VAL A 127 -2.11 5.02 -11.10
CA VAL A 127 -1.09 4.65 -10.12
C VAL A 127 -0.31 5.86 -9.61
N LEU A 128 0.12 6.78 -10.47
CA LEU A 128 0.97 7.89 -10.04
C LEU A 128 0.22 8.99 -9.27
N LEU A 129 -1.10 9.12 -9.44
CA LEU A 129 -1.90 10.13 -8.74
C LEU A 129 -2.41 9.65 -7.37
N ALA A 130 -2.25 8.38 -7.05
CA ALA A 130 -2.65 7.80 -5.76
C ALA A 130 -1.45 7.70 -4.81
N PRO A 131 -1.39 8.45 -3.70
CA PRO A 131 -0.33 8.32 -2.71
C PRO A 131 -0.40 6.98 -1.99
N CYS A 132 0.76 6.34 -1.75
CA CYS A 132 0.84 5.09 -0.99
C CYS A 132 0.49 5.30 0.48
N ILE A 133 -0.19 4.31 1.06
CA ILE A 133 -0.62 4.30 2.46
C ILE A 133 -0.10 3.07 3.23
N ASP A 134 0.50 2.10 2.54
CA ASP A 134 0.88 0.80 3.07
C ASP A 134 2.40 0.73 3.31
N TYR A 135 3.14 0.14 2.39
CA TYR A 135 4.57 -0.10 2.54
C TYR A 135 5.43 1.17 2.57
N VAL A 136 4.90 2.33 2.20
CA VAL A 136 5.60 3.62 2.36
C VAL A 136 6.01 3.87 3.81
N ILE A 137 5.22 3.43 4.78
CA ILE A 137 5.49 3.58 6.21
C ILE A 137 6.74 2.78 6.58
N VAL A 138 6.82 1.54 6.08
CA VAL A 138 7.95 0.63 6.26
C VAL A 138 9.23 1.24 5.70
N PHE A 139 9.22 1.64 4.42
CA PHE A 139 10.39 2.22 3.77
C PHE A 139 10.82 3.55 4.39
N THR A 140 9.85 4.35 4.86
CA THR A 140 10.11 5.58 5.61
C THR A 140 10.85 5.27 6.91
N GLY A 141 10.41 4.29 7.68
CA GLY A 141 11.07 3.86 8.92
C GLY A 141 12.49 3.36 8.68
N LEU A 142 12.68 2.51 7.66
CA LEU A 142 14.00 2.00 7.25
C LEU A 142 14.96 3.11 6.78
N GLY A 143 14.40 4.16 6.16
CA GLY A 143 15.14 5.36 5.77
C GLY A 143 15.35 6.37 6.92
N GLY A 144 14.97 6.03 8.16
CA GLY A 144 15.07 6.92 9.33
C GLY A 144 14.18 8.16 9.21
N GLY A 145 13.05 8.03 8.52
CA GLY A 145 12.02 9.07 8.44
C GLY A 145 10.97 8.94 9.56
N ALA A 146 10.12 9.97 9.69
CA ALA A 146 9.02 10.02 10.66
C ALA A 146 7.84 9.12 10.21
N SER A 147 8.01 7.80 10.29
CA SER A 147 7.00 6.82 9.89
C SER A 147 5.73 6.90 10.73
N ASP A 148 5.85 7.25 12.00
CA ASP A 148 4.74 7.49 12.94
C ASP A 148 3.84 8.66 12.51
N ARG A 149 4.45 9.80 12.08
CA ARG A 149 3.70 10.94 11.54
C ARG A 149 3.02 10.60 10.22
N LEU A 150 3.71 9.84 9.36
CA LEU A 150 3.16 9.41 8.08
C LEU A 150 2.01 8.42 8.27
N LEU A 151 2.17 7.44 9.18
CA LEU A 151 1.12 6.50 9.57
C LEU A 151 -0.13 7.25 10.07
N ALA A 152 0.06 8.27 10.92
CA ALA A 152 -1.04 9.08 11.41
C ALA A 152 -1.75 9.90 10.30
N ALA A 153 -1.01 10.32 9.26
CA ALA A 153 -1.56 11.06 8.13
C ALA A 153 -2.24 10.17 7.07
N THR A 154 -1.97 8.87 7.06
CA THR A 154 -2.48 7.89 6.09
C THR A 154 -3.99 7.98 5.86
N PRO A 155 -4.87 8.00 6.88
CA PRO A 155 -6.31 8.08 6.66
C PRO A 155 -6.75 9.35 5.95
N VAL A 156 -6.08 10.48 6.24
CA VAL A 156 -6.36 11.77 5.59
C VAL A 156 -5.95 11.72 4.11
N LEU A 157 -4.75 11.20 3.82
CA LEU A 157 -4.29 11.04 2.44
C LEU A 157 -5.21 10.10 1.66
N MET A 158 -5.66 9.02 2.28
CA MET A 158 -6.56 8.05 1.68
C MET A 158 -7.93 8.67 1.34
N LEU A 159 -8.55 9.39 2.28
CA LEU A 159 -9.82 10.06 2.02
C LEU A 159 -9.68 11.15 0.94
N ALA A 160 -8.58 11.90 0.98
CA ALA A 160 -8.30 12.93 -0.02
C ALA A 160 -8.11 12.31 -1.43
N GLN A 161 -7.38 11.19 -1.55
CA GLN A 161 -7.18 10.54 -2.87
C GLN A 161 -8.50 10.03 -3.46
N MET A 162 -9.46 9.62 -2.64
CA MET A 162 -10.77 9.15 -3.11
C MET A 162 -11.53 10.21 -3.91
N VAL A 163 -11.40 11.47 -3.47
CA VAL A 163 -12.01 12.62 -4.17
C VAL A 163 -11.10 13.13 -5.28
N ALA A 164 -9.79 13.15 -5.03
CA ALA A 164 -8.82 13.75 -5.95
C ALA A 164 -8.59 12.88 -7.21
N LEU A 165 -8.56 11.55 -7.07
CA LEU A 165 -8.27 10.66 -8.20
C LEU A 165 -9.31 10.77 -9.33
N PRO A 166 -10.63 10.67 -9.10
CA PRO A 166 -11.63 10.89 -10.14
C PRO A 166 -11.54 12.30 -10.77
N LEU A 167 -11.28 13.32 -9.95
CA LEU A 167 -11.12 14.69 -10.43
C LEU A 167 -9.93 14.83 -11.39
N TYR A 168 -8.79 14.22 -11.06
CA TYR A 168 -7.61 14.26 -11.92
C TYR A 168 -7.79 13.45 -13.20
N LEU A 169 -8.44 12.29 -13.12
CA LEU A 169 -8.77 11.51 -14.32
C LEU A 169 -9.64 12.32 -15.26
N TRP A 170 -10.69 12.96 -14.75
CA TRP A 170 -11.53 13.86 -15.52
C TRP A 170 -10.73 15.02 -16.15
N LEU A 171 -9.83 15.63 -15.40
CA LEU A 171 -9.03 16.77 -15.84
C LEU A 171 -8.00 16.41 -16.92
N PHE A 172 -7.37 15.21 -16.83
CA PHE A 172 -6.23 14.83 -17.67
C PHE A 172 -6.61 14.01 -18.89
N VAL A 173 -7.67 13.22 -18.81
CA VAL A 173 -8.11 12.33 -19.87
C VAL A 173 -9.42 12.79 -20.52
N GLY A 174 -10.18 13.61 -19.81
CA GLY A 174 -11.46 14.14 -20.27
C GLY A 174 -12.68 13.40 -19.73
N ALA A 175 -13.86 13.94 -20.01
CA ALA A 175 -15.14 13.38 -19.56
C ALA A 175 -15.41 11.99 -20.18
N ASP A 176 -15.01 11.76 -21.41
CA ASP A 176 -15.28 10.52 -22.17
C ASP A 176 -14.80 9.26 -21.45
N VAL A 177 -13.63 9.33 -20.76
CA VAL A 177 -13.09 8.19 -20.02
C VAL A 177 -13.83 7.99 -18.69
N VAL A 178 -14.19 9.09 -18.02
CA VAL A 178 -14.95 9.03 -16.77
C VAL A 178 -16.37 8.53 -17.02
N GLU A 179 -16.98 8.91 -18.13
CA GLU A 179 -18.31 8.44 -18.55
C GLU A 179 -18.29 6.98 -19.02
N SER A 180 -17.17 6.49 -19.59
CA SER A 180 -17.03 5.09 -19.99
C SER A 180 -16.77 4.15 -18.81
N VAL A 181 -16.37 4.67 -17.65
CA VAL A 181 -16.23 3.90 -16.42
C VAL A 181 -17.61 3.66 -15.82
N GLU A 182 -18.05 2.41 -15.84
CA GLU A 182 -19.30 2.05 -15.16
C GLU A 182 -19.17 2.33 -13.66
N PRO A 183 -20.03 3.18 -13.07
CA PRO A 183 -19.91 3.54 -11.66
C PRO A 183 -20.12 2.35 -10.71
N GLY A 184 -20.88 1.34 -11.16
CA GLY A 184 -21.20 0.16 -10.34
C GLY A 184 -19.97 -0.62 -9.88
N PRO A 185 -19.16 -1.21 -10.76
CA PRO A 185 -17.95 -1.95 -10.39
C PRO A 185 -16.94 -1.10 -9.61
N PHE A 186 -16.81 0.18 -9.96
CA PHE A 186 -15.94 1.10 -9.24
C PHE A 186 -16.43 1.36 -7.80
N LEU A 187 -17.73 1.58 -7.63
CA LEU A 187 -18.34 1.76 -6.31
C LEU A 187 -18.27 0.47 -5.49
N GLU A 188 -18.50 -0.69 -6.12
CA GLU A 188 -18.35 -1.99 -5.47
C GLU A 188 -16.93 -2.22 -4.97
N ALA A 189 -15.91 -2.00 -5.82
CA ALA A 189 -14.52 -2.08 -5.42
C ALA A 189 -14.20 -1.12 -4.27
N PHE A 190 -14.70 0.12 -4.32
CA PHE A 190 -14.56 1.09 -3.25
C PHE A 190 -15.19 0.61 -1.93
N LEU A 191 -16.41 0.11 -1.99
CA LEU A 191 -17.12 -0.36 -0.81
C LEU A 191 -16.46 -1.59 -0.19
N LEU A 192 -16.08 -2.58 -1.01
CA LEU A 192 -15.52 -3.85 -0.53
C LEU A 192 -14.05 -3.73 -0.11
N LEU A 193 -13.24 -2.97 -0.86
CA LEU A 193 -11.79 -2.93 -0.62
C LEU A 193 -11.39 -1.81 0.35
N ILE A 194 -12.20 -0.79 0.51
CA ILE A 194 -11.84 0.37 1.31
C ILE A 194 -12.79 0.56 2.49
N LEU A 195 -14.08 0.77 2.21
CA LEU A 195 -15.03 1.11 3.26
C LEU A 195 -15.27 -0.07 4.22
N LEU A 196 -15.39 -1.29 3.70
CA LEU A 196 -15.60 -2.49 4.52
C LEU A 196 -14.42 -2.74 5.48
N PRO A 197 -13.14 -2.86 5.04
CA PRO A 197 -12.04 -3.08 5.97
C PRO A 197 -11.79 -1.90 6.91
N LEU A 198 -12.03 -0.66 6.47
CA LEU A 198 -11.91 0.53 7.32
C LEU A 198 -12.97 0.50 8.45
N THR A 199 -14.23 0.22 8.13
CA THR A 199 -15.30 0.15 9.13
C THR A 199 -15.09 -1.04 10.06
N ALA A 200 -14.69 -2.20 9.55
CA ALA A 200 -14.37 -3.37 10.35
C ALA A 200 -13.21 -3.08 11.33
N ALA A 201 -12.15 -2.42 10.89
CA ALA A 201 -11.03 -2.03 11.74
C ALA A 201 -11.46 -1.01 12.81
N ALA A 202 -12.27 -0.02 12.45
CA ALA A 202 -12.79 0.96 13.40
C ALA A 202 -13.67 0.30 14.47
N VAL A 203 -14.54 -0.63 14.08
CA VAL A 203 -15.38 -1.41 15.03
C VAL A 203 -14.50 -2.28 15.94
N THR A 204 -13.49 -2.97 15.39
CA THR A 204 -12.55 -3.77 16.19
C THR A 204 -11.82 -2.92 17.22
N GLN A 205 -11.29 -1.77 16.82
CA GLN A 205 -10.62 -0.82 17.73
C GLN A 205 -11.57 -0.26 18.80
N TRP A 206 -12.81 0.05 18.41
CA TRP A 206 -13.82 0.51 19.34
C TRP A 206 -14.16 -0.56 20.39
N VAL A 207 -14.38 -1.81 19.97
CA VAL A 207 -14.61 -2.94 20.88
C VAL A 207 -13.40 -3.19 21.78
N ALA A 208 -12.18 -3.13 21.23
CA ALA A 208 -10.94 -3.32 21.97
C ALA A 208 -10.71 -2.24 23.06
N SER A 209 -11.29 -1.04 22.87
CA SER A 209 -11.22 0.05 23.86
C SER A 209 -12.17 -0.15 25.07
N GLY A 210 -13.07 -1.12 24.99
CA GLY A 210 -14.01 -1.48 26.06
C GLY A 210 -13.42 -2.39 27.11
N SER A 211 -14.25 -3.17 27.81
CA SER A 211 -13.86 -4.11 28.86
C SER A 211 -14.53 -5.47 28.69
N GLY A 212 -14.00 -6.49 29.37
CA GLY A 212 -14.58 -7.83 29.37
C GLY A 212 -14.12 -8.74 28.23
N ARG A 213 -14.88 -9.82 27.98
CA ARG A 213 -14.56 -10.83 26.96
C ARG A 213 -14.48 -10.26 25.53
N PRO A 214 -15.42 -9.38 25.09
CA PRO A 214 -15.37 -8.82 23.74
C PRO A 214 -14.09 -8.01 23.51
N ALA A 215 -13.67 -7.18 24.45
CA ALA A 215 -12.45 -6.37 24.36
C ALA A 215 -11.18 -7.24 24.23
N ARG A 216 -11.10 -8.34 25.01
CA ARG A 216 -9.98 -9.29 24.89
C ARG A 216 -9.95 -9.99 23.53
N ALA A 217 -11.10 -10.38 22.99
CA ALA A 217 -11.18 -10.97 21.65
C ALA A 217 -10.74 -9.98 20.57
N ALA A 218 -11.20 -8.72 20.64
CA ALA A 218 -10.80 -7.67 19.70
C ALA A 218 -9.30 -7.35 19.77
N THR A 219 -8.71 -7.31 20.96
CA THR A 219 -7.26 -7.15 21.17
C THR A 219 -6.49 -8.36 20.61
N ALA A 220 -7.01 -9.57 20.76
CA ALA A 220 -6.39 -10.75 20.16
C ALA A 220 -6.42 -10.69 18.63
N VAL A 221 -7.53 -10.26 18.02
CA VAL A 221 -7.63 -10.01 16.58
C VAL A 221 -6.60 -8.98 16.12
N ASP A 222 -6.50 -7.85 16.80
CA ASP A 222 -5.51 -6.81 16.51
C ASP A 222 -4.07 -7.36 16.53
N SER A 223 -3.71 -8.14 17.56
CA SER A 223 -2.38 -8.74 17.67
C SER A 223 -2.09 -9.77 16.57
N VAL A 224 -3.07 -10.56 16.16
CA VAL A 224 -2.93 -11.53 15.06
C VAL A 224 -2.71 -10.82 13.73
N PHE A 225 -3.51 -9.80 13.42
CA PHE A 225 -3.38 -9.07 12.16
C PHE A 225 -2.11 -8.21 12.11
N SER A 226 -1.69 -7.63 13.23
CA SER A 226 -0.39 -6.95 13.34
C SER A 226 0.77 -7.91 13.04
N ALA A 227 0.74 -9.13 13.61
CA ALA A 227 1.74 -10.15 13.32
C ALA A 227 1.68 -10.67 11.87
N ALA A 228 0.49 -10.70 11.27
CA ALA A 228 0.27 -11.15 9.90
C ALA A 228 0.59 -10.09 8.83
N MET A 229 0.92 -8.85 9.19
CA MET A 229 1.07 -7.75 8.25
C MET A 229 2.13 -8.02 7.17
N VAL A 230 3.32 -8.50 7.56
CA VAL A 230 4.38 -8.87 6.60
C VAL A 230 3.98 -10.06 5.73
N PRO A 231 3.47 -11.18 6.26
CA PRO A 231 2.93 -12.28 5.45
C PRO A 231 1.80 -11.87 4.49
N LEU A 232 0.87 -11.03 4.93
CA LEU A 232 -0.23 -10.53 4.07
C LEU A 232 0.31 -9.68 2.92
N MET A 233 1.28 -8.80 3.19
CA MET A 233 1.94 -8.02 2.15
C MET A 233 2.69 -8.92 1.16
N MET A 234 3.41 -9.94 1.65
CA MET A 234 4.07 -10.93 0.79
C MET A 234 3.07 -11.68 -0.09
N ALA A 235 1.96 -12.15 0.49
CA ALA A 235 0.91 -12.85 -0.24
C ALA A 235 0.29 -11.93 -1.31
N THR A 236 -0.01 -10.69 -0.99
CA THR A 236 -0.55 -9.71 -1.94
C THR A 236 0.42 -9.49 -3.10
N LEU A 237 1.69 -9.21 -2.82
CA LEU A 237 2.70 -9.01 -3.87
C LEU A 237 2.88 -10.25 -4.75
N ALA A 238 2.94 -11.44 -4.15
CA ALA A 238 3.09 -12.69 -4.89
C ALA A 238 1.88 -12.97 -5.80
N VAL A 239 0.67 -12.80 -5.26
CA VAL A 239 -0.58 -13.05 -5.99
C VAL A 239 -0.75 -12.05 -7.13
N VAL A 240 -0.53 -10.75 -6.89
CA VAL A 240 -0.62 -9.69 -7.91
C VAL A 240 0.40 -9.94 -9.03
N VAL A 241 1.64 -10.28 -8.69
CA VAL A 241 2.65 -10.55 -9.73
C VAL A 241 2.34 -11.85 -10.46
N ALA A 242 1.98 -12.92 -9.76
CA ALA A 242 1.67 -14.20 -10.38
C ALA A 242 0.50 -14.11 -11.39
N SER A 243 -0.51 -13.30 -11.08
CA SER A 243 -1.66 -13.11 -11.98
C SER A 243 -1.33 -12.29 -13.22
N GLN A 244 -0.44 -11.28 -13.12
CA GLN A 244 -0.24 -10.28 -14.18
C GLN A 244 1.08 -10.43 -14.95
N ILE A 245 2.08 -11.16 -14.43
CA ILE A 245 3.44 -11.18 -14.99
C ILE A 245 3.50 -11.74 -16.42
N HIS A 246 2.65 -12.71 -16.75
CA HIS A 246 2.57 -13.24 -18.10
C HIS A 246 2.10 -12.18 -19.09
N GLY A 247 1.10 -11.39 -18.71
CA GLY A 247 0.63 -10.23 -19.49
C GLY A 247 1.71 -9.17 -19.65
N VAL A 248 2.45 -8.87 -18.55
CA VAL A 248 3.59 -7.92 -18.60
C VAL A 248 4.68 -8.43 -19.55
N ALA A 249 5.06 -9.69 -19.47
CA ALA A 249 6.08 -10.27 -20.34
C ALA A 249 5.67 -10.30 -21.80
N SER A 250 4.41 -10.63 -22.12
CA SER A 250 3.90 -10.68 -23.47
C SER A 250 3.72 -9.31 -24.14
N ARG A 251 3.60 -8.23 -23.36
CA ARG A 251 3.43 -6.85 -23.79
C ARG A 251 4.61 -5.95 -23.46
N TRP A 252 5.79 -6.55 -23.20
CA TRP A 252 6.97 -5.83 -22.74
C TRP A 252 7.35 -4.64 -23.64
N ASP A 253 7.29 -4.79 -24.96
CA ASP A 253 7.63 -3.73 -25.91
C ASP A 253 6.78 -2.46 -25.71
N THR A 254 5.51 -2.64 -25.35
CA THR A 254 4.60 -1.54 -25.04
C THR A 254 4.85 -0.99 -23.64
N LEU A 255 4.98 -1.87 -22.65
CA LEU A 255 5.17 -1.48 -21.24
C LEU A 255 6.55 -0.87 -20.97
N ALA A 256 7.58 -1.21 -21.77
CA ALA A 256 8.89 -0.59 -21.66
C ALA A 256 8.84 0.95 -21.83
N LYS A 257 7.81 1.49 -22.52
CA LYS A 257 7.63 2.94 -22.68
C LYS A 257 7.30 3.65 -21.37
N VAL A 258 6.65 2.99 -20.41
CA VAL A 258 6.27 3.59 -19.11
C VAL A 258 7.37 3.49 -18.07
N VAL A 259 8.34 2.59 -18.22
CA VAL A 259 9.47 2.45 -17.28
C VAL A 259 10.27 3.73 -17.13
N PRO A 260 10.67 4.44 -18.20
CA PRO A 260 11.37 5.73 -18.08
C PRO A 260 10.51 6.79 -17.36
N VAL A 261 9.19 6.78 -17.54
CA VAL A 261 8.26 7.69 -16.85
C VAL A 261 8.32 7.44 -15.33
N TYR A 262 8.28 6.19 -14.91
CA TYR A 262 8.35 5.81 -13.49
C TYR A 262 9.71 6.15 -12.86
N LEU A 263 10.81 5.89 -13.57
CA LEU A 263 12.14 6.25 -13.10
C LEU A 263 12.32 7.77 -13.01
N ALA A 264 11.88 8.51 -14.04
CA ALA A 264 11.90 9.97 -14.02
C ALA A 264 11.03 10.54 -12.88
N PHE A 265 9.84 9.98 -12.68
CA PHE A 265 8.96 10.35 -11.57
C PHE A 265 9.67 10.15 -10.21
N ALA A 266 10.29 8.99 -10.00
CA ALA A 266 10.99 8.68 -8.76
C ALA A 266 12.13 9.66 -8.48
N VAL A 267 12.94 9.98 -9.50
CA VAL A 267 14.04 10.95 -9.39
C VAL A 267 13.51 12.35 -9.10
N VAL A 268 12.57 12.83 -9.91
CA VAL A 268 12.00 14.19 -9.80
C VAL A 268 11.31 14.36 -8.44
N MET A 269 10.50 13.39 -8.02
CA MET A 269 9.79 13.48 -6.75
C MET A 269 10.70 13.34 -5.53
N THR A 270 11.81 12.60 -5.64
CA THR A 270 12.86 12.58 -4.60
C THR A 270 13.43 13.98 -4.38
N LEU A 271 13.76 14.69 -5.46
CA LEU A 271 14.32 16.03 -5.40
C LEU A 271 13.28 17.05 -4.91
N ILE A 272 12.08 17.01 -5.45
CA ILE A 272 10.97 17.89 -5.05
C ILE A 272 10.60 17.65 -3.58
N GLY A 273 10.47 16.40 -3.15
CA GLY A 273 10.15 16.05 -1.75
C GLY A 273 11.21 16.58 -0.78
N ALA A 274 12.50 16.43 -1.13
CA ALA A 274 13.59 16.97 -0.32
C ALA A 274 13.56 18.53 -0.26
N LEU A 275 13.28 19.19 -1.38
CA LEU A 275 13.15 20.65 -1.47
C LEU A 275 11.95 21.15 -0.68
N VAL A 276 10.77 20.55 -0.88
CA VAL A 276 9.52 20.94 -0.20
C VAL A 276 9.65 20.78 1.30
N GLY A 277 10.19 19.65 1.77
CA GLY A 277 10.44 19.42 3.20
C GLY A 277 11.42 20.45 3.79
N ARG A 278 12.43 20.87 3.01
CA ARG A 278 13.36 21.95 3.40
C ARG A 278 12.68 23.31 3.47
N LEU A 279 11.92 23.68 2.45
CA LEU A 279 11.16 24.95 2.39
C LEU A 279 10.12 25.01 3.52
N ALA A 280 9.46 23.89 3.81
CA ALA A 280 8.57 23.76 4.94
C ALA A 280 9.31 23.74 6.29
N ARG A 281 10.63 23.88 6.34
CA ARG A 281 11.47 23.86 7.55
C ARG A 281 11.16 22.67 8.46
N GLN A 282 10.92 21.50 7.88
CA GLN A 282 10.72 20.24 8.63
C GLN A 282 12.03 19.76 9.24
N ASP A 283 11.96 19.00 10.33
CA ASP A 283 13.10 18.26 10.86
C ASP A 283 13.55 17.14 9.87
N ALA A 284 14.74 16.59 10.06
CA ALA A 284 15.31 15.62 9.13
C ALA A 284 14.42 14.38 8.95
N ALA A 285 13.79 13.88 10.02
CA ALA A 285 12.92 12.71 9.96
C ALA A 285 11.63 13.01 9.17
N ALA A 286 10.99 14.16 9.39
CA ALA A 286 9.81 14.58 8.63
C ALA A 286 10.15 14.84 7.16
N ARG A 287 11.32 15.45 6.85
CA ARG A 287 11.79 15.64 5.46
C ARG A 287 11.97 14.33 4.72
N ARG A 288 12.56 13.31 5.38
CA ARG A 288 12.70 11.96 4.80
C ARG A 288 11.32 11.36 4.54
N ALA A 289 10.40 11.45 5.48
CA ALA A 289 9.02 10.99 5.30
C ALA A 289 8.33 11.72 4.12
N THR A 290 8.54 13.02 3.96
CA THR A 290 8.03 13.82 2.83
C THR A 290 8.59 13.31 1.49
N VAL A 291 9.88 12.93 1.42
CA VAL A 291 10.46 12.32 0.22
C VAL A 291 9.79 10.99 -0.09
N PHE A 292 9.72 10.10 0.90
CA PHE A 292 9.15 8.75 0.68
C PHE A 292 7.70 8.82 0.24
N THR A 293 6.84 9.60 0.91
CA THR A 293 5.43 9.73 0.49
C THR A 293 5.26 10.39 -0.88
N GLY A 294 6.18 11.26 -1.29
CA GLY A 294 6.17 11.88 -2.62
C GLY A 294 6.51 10.90 -3.75
N VAL A 295 7.35 9.90 -3.50
CA VAL A 295 7.80 8.92 -4.50
C VAL A 295 6.90 7.69 -4.53
N THR A 296 6.46 7.20 -3.38
CA THR A 296 5.74 5.93 -3.28
C THR A 296 4.27 6.09 -3.66
N ARG A 297 3.78 5.18 -4.52
CA ARG A 297 2.43 5.23 -5.09
C ARG A 297 1.59 4.02 -4.66
N ASN A 298 0.28 4.15 -4.73
CA ASN A 298 -0.68 3.19 -4.20
C ASN A 298 -1.17 2.21 -5.29
N SER A 299 -0.25 1.43 -5.84
CA SER A 299 -0.55 0.46 -6.89
C SER A 299 -1.53 -0.63 -6.43
N LEU A 300 -1.44 -1.07 -5.18
CA LEU A 300 -2.27 -2.18 -4.67
C LEU A 300 -3.75 -1.81 -4.55
N VAL A 301 -4.05 -0.60 -4.07
CA VAL A 301 -5.45 -0.13 -3.94
C VAL A 301 -6.06 0.24 -5.29
N VAL A 302 -5.26 0.77 -6.24
CA VAL A 302 -5.79 1.14 -7.55
C VAL A 302 -5.90 -0.05 -8.51
N LEU A 303 -5.17 -1.14 -8.28
CA LEU A 303 -5.19 -2.31 -9.17
C LEU A 303 -6.60 -2.87 -9.39
N PRO A 304 -7.41 -3.16 -8.35
CA PRO A 304 -8.78 -3.61 -8.57
C PRO A 304 -9.65 -2.60 -9.33
N LEU A 305 -9.40 -1.30 -9.15
CA LEU A 305 -10.12 -0.27 -9.86
C LEU A 305 -9.81 -0.28 -11.36
N VAL A 306 -8.54 -0.51 -11.73
CA VAL A 306 -8.16 -0.60 -13.15
C VAL A 306 -8.53 -1.95 -13.76
N LEU A 307 -8.65 -3.04 -12.98
CA LEU A 307 -9.19 -4.31 -13.42
C LEU A 307 -10.70 -4.23 -13.75
N ALA A 308 -11.41 -3.30 -13.14
CA ALA A 308 -12.83 -3.04 -13.40
C ALA A 308 -13.08 -2.09 -14.59
N LEU A 309 -12.02 -1.61 -15.27
CA LEU A 309 -12.16 -0.76 -16.46
C LEU A 309 -12.63 -1.57 -17.68
N PRO A 310 -13.29 -0.91 -18.67
CA PRO A 310 -13.67 -1.54 -19.93
C PRO A 310 -12.49 -2.14 -20.70
N ASP A 311 -12.79 -3.04 -21.63
CA ASP A 311 -11.81 -3.79 -22.43
C ASP A 311 -10.80 -2.91 -23.19
N ASP A 312 -11.17 -1.68 -23.55
CA ASP A 312 -10.27 -0.71 -24.17
C ASP A 312 -9.05 -0.35 -23.31
N TYR A 313 -9.12 -0.62 -22.00
CA TYR A 313 -8.07 -0.32 -21.03
C TYR A 313 -7.35 -1.56 -20.48
N GLN A 314 -7.39 -2.70 -21.17
CA GLN A 314 -6.76 -3.96 -20.72
C GLN A 314 -5.27 -3.86 -20.40
N LEU A 315 -4.57 -2.84 -20.91
CA LEU A 315 -3.17 -2.57 -20.57
C LEU A 315 -3.01 -1.88 -19.19
N ALA A 316 -4.04 -1.21 -18.69
CA ALA A 316 -3.91 -0.43 -17.45
C ALA A 316 -3.51 -1.26 -16.21
N PRO A 317 -4.06 -2.47 -15.96
CA PRO A 317 -3.58 -3.33 -14.87
C PRO A 317 -2.08 -3.69 -15.02
N LEU A 318 -1.63 -4.01 -16.23
CA LEU A 318 -0.23 -4.35 -16.50
C LEU A 318 0.71 -3.15 -16.27
N VAL A 319 0.26 -1.94 -16.61
CA VAL A 319 0.95 -0.67 -16.36
C VAL A 319 1.12 -0.45 -14.85
N VAL A 320 0.07 -0.69 -14.05
CA VAL A 320 0.10 -0.57 -12.58
C VAL A 320 1.06 -1.59 -11.98
N VAL A 321 1.04 -2.84 -12.42
CA VAL A 321 1.97 -3.88 -11.93
C VAL A 321 3.42 -3.56 -12.32
N THR A 322 3.64 -3.06 -13.54
CA THR A 322 4.97 -2.61 -13.98
C THR A 322 5.50 -1.50 -13.06
N GLN A 323 4.65 -0.57 -12.66
CA GLN A 323 5.02 0.48 -11.70
C GLN A 323 5.43 -0.11 -10.35
N THR A 324 4.67 -1.07 -9.83
CA THR A 324 4.99 -1.74 -8.55
C THR A 324 6.38 -2.38 -8.58
N LEU A 325 6.71 -3.08 -9.67
CA LEU A 325 8.02 -3.71 -9.85
C LEU A 325 9.16 -2.66 -9.86
N VAL A 326 9.00 -1.59 -10.64
CA VAL A 326 9.97 -0.50 -10.73
C VAL A 326 10.11 0.20 -9.38
N GLU A 327 8.99 0.53 -8.73
CA GLU A 327 8.98 1.26 -7.47
C GLU A 327 9.68 0.51 -6.35
N LEU A 328 9.42 -0.78 -6.19
CA LEU A 328 10.05 -1.55 -5.11
C LEU A 328 11.57 -1.61 -5.27
N LEU A 329 12.10 -1.72 -6.50
CA LEU A 329 13.53 -1.62 -6.77
C LEU A 329 14.08 -0.23 -6.41
N VAL A 330 13.36 0.82 -6.80
CA VAL A 330 13.71 2.21 -6.46
C VAL A 330 13.69 2.43 -4.95
N MET A 331 12.70 1.90 -4.23
CA MET A 331 12.60 2.04 -2.77
C MET A 331 13.78 1.42 -2.03
N VAL A 332 14.27 0.26 -2.48
CA VAL A 332 15.50 -0.36 -1.93
C VAL A 332 16.71 0.57 -2.08
N ALA A 333 16.82 1.28 -3.21
CA ALA A 333 17.87 2.28 -3.40
C ALA A 333 17.66 3.51 -2.52
N LEU A 334 16.42 4.02 -2.43
CA LEU A 334 16.08 5.23 -1.67
C LEU A 334 16.27 5.07 -0.16
N VAL A 335 16.04 3.89 0.41
CA VAL A 335 16.35 3.61 1.83
C VAL A 335 17.81 3.92 2.17
N ARG A 336 18.72 3.72 1.23
CA ARG A 336 20.16 4.05 1.42
C ARG A 336 20.51 5.48 1.01
N LEU A 337 19.83 6.02 0.02
CA LEU A 337 20.16 7.32 -0.59
C LEU A 337 19.56 8.48 0.22
N VAL A 338 18.28 8.40 0.60
CA VAL A 338 17.56 9.50 1.27
C VAL A 338 18.21 9.93 2.58
N PRO A 339 18.68 9.03 3.47
CA PRO A 339 19.38 9.46 4.70
C PRO A 339 20.70 10.21 4.45
N ARG A 340 21.32 9.98 3.30
CA ARG A 340 22.56 10.70 2.90
C ARG A 340 22.27 12.08 2.31
N MET A 341 21.16 12.22 1.61
CA MET A 341 20.72 13.47 0.99
C MET A 341 20.08 14.42 2.01
N VAL A 342 19.34 13.87 2.95
CA VAL A 342 18.55 14.60 3.96
C VAL A 342 19.16 14.30 5.33
N ARG A 343 20.08 15.14 5.72
CA ARG A 343 20.72 15.12 7.05
C ARG A 343 19.99 16.01 8.04
#